data_0af48847dc33e0cd59a1c95792de11d7
#
_entry.id   0af48847dc33e0cd59a1c95792de11d7
#
_cell.length_a   1.000
_cell.length_b   1.000
_cell.length_c   1.000
_cell.angle_alpha   90.00
_cell.angle_beta   90.00
_cell.angle_gamma   90.00
#
_symmetry.space_group_name_H-M   'P 1'
#
loop_
_entity.id
_entity.type
_entity.pdbx_description
1 polymer ?
#
loop_
_entity_poly.entity_id
_entity_poly.type
_entity_poly.pdbx_seq_one_letter_code
_entity_poly.pdbx_strand_id
1 'polypeptide(L)'
;MVRSLDKRWKEFLYAFSGFGPNFLMILMGSYYSDALNPSALETGEQFQAIMPGVCFILPALFPILFAIGKIFDGIIDIPFAHITDTLSTRWGRRRPAIAVCMIPMIVSFILCWIPVGGADSPLFNTIWVTVWSIVFFATYTMCLIAFYGSLSTTCTDEPQRLRVSSYKSFFDTISYCVVYALVPVILTAAKMQIDTLVFISMPLMLTMAIPLFLIKEGEKYGYPENNGMSPKKISIGESISLTFKNRIFRRWLYVNCCTFFGLQMFLSSMNGLIIGGMGLNGVQMAILNSCAFGPVPVMLYFFNKSKKRYGVRATYQSCLIMFAVAIISFFVASRYVLGEGNVMLKIVIGIVGGICGSWSIGAFFMMPYLAPAQISSVEEKLTGKNHSAMYFAGNAVFTSIVGAISGNLVYEYLKNIFFARGKGMVWAEATDGLSASEAAYKELFGVLGTGEEVAASVFNFGNLIVPFIVCITCVIGFFLAFKLPRDFNRAVLVEAYREMDPTIDASALEAEEVKEERGEIIFVQIGLSILSGFIFGFIWLGLLLKSLKEFMPKFKAVAPFLLSCLVPFASVYFALKIRKSITEKAEELGSAVKMNKAAIAVSSLIFPILPINMIAMALLQSGVNKLYEIRGN
;
A
#
# COMPACT_ATOMS: atom_id res chain seq x y z
N MET A 1 -32.04 -13.27 18.63
CA MET A 1 -31.15 -13.13 17.45
C MET A 1 -30.40 -14.45 17.24
N VAL A 2 -30.51 -15.08 16.09
CA VAL A 2 -29.79 -16.34 15.80
C VAL A 2 -28.37 -15.97 15.43
N ARG A 3 -27.39 -16.40 16.25
CA ARG A 3 -25.95 -16.13 15.96
C ARG A 3 -25.54 -16.86 14.69
N SER A 4 -25.03 -16.12 13.70
CA SER A 4 -24.52 -16.68 12.44
C SER A 4 -23.19 -17.39 12.65
N LEU A 5 -22.27 -16.76 13.40
CA LEU A 5 -20.93 -17.26 13.70
C LEU A 5 -20.83 -17.64 15.17
N ASP A 6 -21.42 -18.80 15.53
CA ASP A 6 -21.49 -19.33 16.90
C ASP A 6 -20.19 -20.04 17.35
N LYS A 7 -19.31 -20.40 16.39
CA LYS A 7 -18.06 -21.14 16.64
C LYS A 7 -16.88 -20.46 15.93
N ARG A 8 -15.68 -20.52 16.53
CA ARG A 8 -14.46 -19.90 15.96
C ARG A 8 -14.08 -20.40 14.56
N TRP A 9 -14.32 -21.68 14.26
CA TRP A 9 -14.06 -22.20 12.92
C TRP A 9 -14.97 -21.59 11.85
N LYS A 10 -16.21 -21.19 12.22
CA LYS A 10 -17.11 -20.48 11.31
C LYS A 10 -16.66 -19.04 11.08
N GLU A 11 -16.11 -18.38 12.11
CA GLU A 11 -15.48 -17.07 11.98
C GLU A 11 -14.30 -17.13 10.99
N PHE A 12 -13.44 -18.14 11.13
CA PHE A 12 -12.31 -18.37 10.24
C PHE A 12 -12.76 -18.70 8.82
N LEU A 13 -13.72 -19.60 8.65
CA LEU A 13 -14.24 -19.99 7.35
C LEU A 13 -14.98 -18.83 6.64
N TYR A 14 -15.69 -17.99 7.40
CA TYR A 14 -16.29 -16.78 6.88
C TYR A 14 -15.21 -15.81 6.37
N ALA A 15 -14.17 -15.58 7.12
CA ALA A 15 -13.06 -14.73 6.69
C ALA A 15 -12.32 -15.29 5.46
N PHE A 16 -12.18 -16.62 5.36
CA PHE A 16 -11.59 -17.30 4.21
C PHE A 16 -12.40 -17.15 2.93
N SER A 17 -13.68 -16.87 3.01
CA SER A 17 -14.58 -16.78 1.85
C SER A 17 -14.11 -15.78 0.79
N GLY A 18 -13.51 -14.66 1.21
CA GLY A 18 -12.99 -13.63 0.31
C GLY A 18 -11.64 -13.99 -0.32
N PHE A 19 -10.97 -15.05 0.14
CA PHE A 19 -9.62 -15.38 -0.30
C PHE A 19 -9.55 -15.67 -1.81
N GLY A 20 -10.42 -16.54 -2.32
CA GLY A 20 -10.39 -16.93 -3.73
C GLY A 20 -10.62 -15.79 -4.70
N PRO A 21 -11.71 -15.01 -4.58
CA PRO A 21 -11.94 -13.85 -5.43
C PRO A 21 -10.81 -12.81 -5.33
N ASN A 22 -10.31 -12.52 -4.12
CA ASN A 22 -9.21 -11.57 -3.93
C ASN A 22 -7.90 -12.07 -4.53
N PHE A 23 -7.57 -13.35 -4.35
CA PHE A 23 -6.39 -13.97 -4.95
C PHE A 23 -6.39 -13.82 -6.49
N LEU A 24 -7.50 -14.18 -7.14
CA LEU A 24 -7.62 -14.09 -8.60
C LEU A 24 -7.66 -12.64 -9.10
N MET A 25 -8.25 -11.73 -8.31
CA MET A 25 -8.22 -10.30 -8.61
C MET A 25 -6.78 -9.72 -8.56
N ILE A 26 -5.97 -10.12 -7.57
CA ILE A 26 -4.57 -9.71 -7.47
C ILE A 26 -3.76 -10.32 -8.62
N LEU A 27 -4.01 -11.59 -8.95
CA LEU A 27 -3.37 -12.28 -10.08
C LEU A 27 -3.68 -11.56 -11.41
N MET A 28 -4.95 -11.19 -11.62
CA MET A 28 -5.36 -10.38 -12.77
C MET A 28 -4.65 -9.02 -12.77
N GLY A 29 -4.61 -8.33 -11.65
CA GLY A 29 -3.94 -7.03 -11.53
C GLY A 29 -2.43 -7.08 -11.79
N SER A 30 -1.78 -8.23 -11.57
CA SER A 30 -0.33 -8.39 -11.70
C SER A 30 0.13 -8.93 -13.04
N TYR A 31 -0.67 -9.76 -13.71
CA TYR A 31 -0.23 -10.52 -14.90
C TYR A 31 -1.12 -10.36 -16.12
N TYR A 32 -2.33 -9.81 -15.97
CA TYR A 32 -3.32 -9.81 -17.05
C TYR A 32 -2.91 -8.99 -18.28
N SER A 33 -2.42 -7.77 -18.04
CA SER A 33 -1.92 -6.92 -19.13
C SER A 33 -0.74 -7.57 -19.84
N ASP A 34 0.17 -8.14 -19.07
CA ASP A 34 1.37 -8.79 -19.60
C ASP A 34 1.05 -10.07 -20.37
N ALA A 35 0.06 -10.83 -19.90
CA ALA A 35 -0.41 -12.03 -20.61
C ALA A 35 -1.08 -11.74 -21.96
N LEU A 36 -1.79 -10.62 -22.06
CA LEU A 36 -2.44 -10.20 -23.30
C LEU A 36 -1.51 -9.44 -24.25
N ASN A 37 -0.46 -8.80 -23.72
CA ASN A 37 0.53 -8.02 -24.47
C ASN A 37 1.96 -8.38 -24.05
N PRO A 38 2.45 -9.59 -24.34
CA PRO A 38 3.77 -10.04 -23.93
C PRO A 38 4.91 -9.29 -24.64
N SER A 39 4.64 -8.61 -25.75
CA SER A 39 5.65 -7.87 -26.51
C SER A 39 6.31 -6.73 -25.73
N ALA A 40 5.69 -6.26 -24.64
CA ALA A 40 6.25 -5.25 -23.76
C ALA A 40 7.16 -5.84 -22.66
N LEU A 41 7.42 -7.13 -22.66
CA LEU A 41 8.09 -7.85 -21.57
C LEU A 41 9.39 -8.52 -22.00
N GLU A 42 10.08 -8.02 -22.98
CA GLU A 42 11.36 -8.58 -23.43
C GLU A 42 12.47 -8.49 -22.39
N THR A 43 12.24 -9.09 -21.23
CA THR A 43 13.14 -8.99 -20.08
C THR A 43 13.77 -10.31 -19.69
N GLY A 44 13.93 -11.21 -20.63
CA GLY A 44 14.63 -12.47 -20.45
C GLY A 44 13.79 -13.70 -20.81
N GLU A 45 14.47 -14.70 -21.34
CA GLU A 45 13.88 -15.96 -21.80
C GLU A 45 12.99 -16.65 -20.74
N GLN A 46 13.35 -16.53 -19.47
CA GLN A 46 12.61 -17.17 -18.39
C GLN A 46 11.22 -16.56 -18.14
N PHE A 47 11.07 -15.23 -18.34
CA PHE A 47 9.79 -14.57 -18.15
C PHE A 47 8.91 -14.70 -19.41
N GLN A 48 9.51 -14.70 -20.59
CA GLN A 48 8.82 -15.00 -21.84
C GLN A 48 8.24 -16.43 -21.85
N ALA A 49 8.92 -17.39 -21.24
CA ALA A 49 8.46 -18.78 -21.17
C ALA A 49 7.16 -18.96 -20.36
N ILE A 50 6.86 -18.05 -19.44
CA ILE A 50 5.64 -18.09 -18.60
C ILE A 50 4.47 -17.27 -19.15
N MET A 51 4.71 -16.47 -20.20
CA MET A 51 3.70 -15.67 -20.89
C MET A 51 3.36 -16.28 -22.26
N PRO A 52 2.12 -16.07 -22.76
CA PRO A 52 1.80 -16.41 -24.13
C PRO A 52 2.71 -15.63 -25.12
N GLY A 53 3.29 -16.31 -26.09
CA GLY A 53 4.22 -15.69 -27.06
C GLY A 53 3.59 -14.79 -28.11
N VAL A 54 2.29 -14.45 -27.98
CA VAL A 54 1.49 -13.74 -28.99
C VAL A 54 0.76 -12.55 -28.35
N CYS A 55 0.80 -11.40 -29.02
CA CYS A 55 0.02 -10.24 -28.63
C CYS A 55 -1.43 -10.37 -29.14
N PHE A 56 -2.38 -10.46 -28.22
CA PHE A 56 -3.80 -10.64 -28.54
C PHE A 56 -4.59 -9.34 -28.63
N ILE A 57 -4.05 -8.23 -28.15
CA ILE A 57 -4.74 -6.94 -27.99
C ILE A 57 -4.03 -5.82 -28.73
N LEU A 58 -4.72 -4.69 -28.89
CA LEU A 58 -4.11 -3.45 -29.38
C LEU A 58 -3.43 -2.71 -28.21
N PRO A 59 -2.08 -2.64 -28.17
CA PRO A 59 -1.33 -2.05 -27.05
C PRO A 59 -1.66 -0.58 -26.80
N ALA A 60 -2.03 0.18 -27.85
CA ALA A 60 -2.39 1.59 -27.71
C ALA A 60 -3.80 1.83 -27.14
N LEU A 61 -4.75 0.91 -27.40
CA LEU A 61 -6.15 1.09 -27.02
C LEU A 61 -6.48 0.42 -25.68
N PHE A 62 -5.91 -0.72 -25.40
CA PHE A 62 -6.22 -1.53 -24.21
C PHE A 62 -6.01 -0.77 -22.89
N PRO A 63 -4.92 -0.03 -22.65
CA PRO A 63 -4.72 0.70 -21.39
C PRO A 63 -5.82 1.72 -21.12
N ILE A 64 -6.31 2.40 -22.15
CA ILE A 64 -7.40 3.38 -22.02
C ILE A 64 -8.69 2.67 -21.61
N LEU A 65 -9.07 1.64 -22.37
CA LEU A 65 -10.32 0.92 -22.13
C LEU A 65 -10.31 0.20 -20.78
N PHE A 66 -9.18 -0.38 -20.39
CA PHE A 66 -9.03 -1.05 -19.10
C PHE A 66 -9.07 -0.06 -17.94
N ALA A 67 -8.44 1.12 -18.09
CA ALA A 67 -8.54 2.22 -17.11
C ALA A 67 -9.97 2.73 -16.96
N ILE A 68 -10.72 2.90 -18.06
CA ILE A 68 -12.15 3.26 -18.03
C ILE A 68 -12.95 2.20 -17.27
N GLY A 69 -12.70 0.91 -17.53
CA GLY A 69 -13.35 -0.19 -16.79
C GLY A 69 -13.10 -0.14 -15.29
N LYS A 70 -11.87 0.18 -14.88
CA LYS A 70 -11.50 0.34 -13.48
C LYS A 70 -12.10 1.59 -12.82
N ILE A 71 -12.22 2.69 -13.55
CA ILE A 71 -12.91 3.90 -13.08
C ILE A 71 -14.39 3.60 -12.88
N PHE A 72 -15.01 2.88 -13.84
CA PHE A 72 -16.39 2.45 -13.75
C PHE A 72 -16.64 1.54 -12.53
N ASP A 73 -15.73 0.62 -12.23
CA ASP A 73 -15.73 -0.22 -11.02
C ASP A 73 -15.86 0.64 -9.75
N GLY A 74 -15.02 1.69 -9.62
CA GLY A 74 -15.11 2.60 -8.48
C GLY A 74 -16.44 3.38 -8.40
N ILE A 75 -16.97 3.84 -9.53
CA ILE A 75 -18.23 4.60 -9.55
C ILE A 75 -19.41 3.73 -9.16
N ILE A 76 -19.42 2.47 -9.56
CA ILE A 76 -20.49 1.51 -9.33
C ILE A 76 -20.62 1.08 -7.86
N ASP A 77 -19.55 1.28 -7.05
CA ASP A 77 -19.54 1.00 -5.61
C ASP A 77 -20.68 1.71 -4.87
N ILE A 78 -20.97 2.97 -5.23
CA ILE A 78 -22.01 3.78 -4.58
C ILE A 78 -23.41 3.20 -4.79
N PRO A 79 -23.89 2.98 -6.04
CA PRO A 79 -25.21 2.38 -6.26
C PRO A 79 -25.30 0.94 -5.74
N PHE A 80 -24.22 0.16 -5.81
CA PHE A 80 -24.24 -1.22 -5.31
C PHE A 80 -24.31 -1.29 -3.79
N ALA A 81 -23.63 -0.42 -3.07
CA ALA A 81 -23.77 -0.28 -1.63
C ALA A 81 -25.23 0.05 -1.26
N HIS A 82 -25.84 1.00 -1.97
CA HIS A 82 -27.25 1.36 -1.76
C HIS A 82 -28.21 0.18 -2.05
N ILE A 83 -28.03 -0.51 -3.17
CA ILE A 83 -28.84 -1.69 -3.53
C ILE A 83 -28.73 -2.76 -2.44
N THR A 84 -27.52 -3.11 -2.01
CA THR A 84 -27.31 -4.14 -0.98
C THR A 84 -27.86 -3.74 0.38
N ASP A 85 -27.95 -2.45 0.70
CA ASP A 85 -28.51 -1.97 1.96
C ASP A 85 -30.03 -1.88 1.93
N THR A 86 -30.64 -1.64 0.76
CA THR A 86 -32.07 -1.50 0.58
C THR A 86 -32.80 -2.76 0.11
N LEU A 87 -32.03 -3.74 -0.42
CA LEU A 87 -32.59 -4.99 -0.93
C LEU A 87 -33.32 -5.74 0.19
N SER A 88 -34.59 -6.08 -0.07
CA SER A 88 -35.42 -6.84 0.85
C SER A 88 -36.00 -8.05 0.14
N THR A 89 -35.49 -9.24 0.47
CA THR A 89 -35.94 -10.51 -0.09
C THR A 89 -36.20 -11.53 1.02
N ARG A 90 -36.97 -12.59 0.72
CA ARG A 90 -37.18 -13.71 1.65
C ARG A 90 -35.91 -14.38 2.16
N TRP A 91 -34.78 -14.21 1.42
CA TRP A 91 -33.46 -14.78 1.78
C TRP A 91 -32.54 -13.80 2.52
N GLY A 92 -32.99 -12.58 2.75
CA GLY A 92 -32.22 -11.51 3.37
C GLY A 92 -31.80 -10.43 2.38
N ARG A 93 -30.82 -9.60 2.81
CA ARG A 93 -30.29 -8.48 2.00
C ARG A 93 -29.05 -8.88 1.24
N ARG A 94 -28.12 -9.54 1.91
CA ARG A 94 -26.75 -9.79 1.42
C ARG A 94 -26.61 -11.10 0.66
N ARG A 95 -27.27 -12.16 1.15
CA ARG A 95 -27.21 -13.49 0.52
C ARG A 95 -27.66 -13.50 -0.94
N PRO A 96 -28.79 -12.88 -1.32
CA PRO A 96 -29.23 -12.84 -2.71
C PRO A 96 -28.25 -12.14 -3.63
N ALA A 97 -27.65 -11.02 -3.18
CA ALA A 97 -26.66 -10.29 -3.96
C ALA A 97 -25.43 -11.16 -4.26
N ILE A 98 -24.90 -11.87 -3.26
CA ILE A 98 -23.79 -12.80 -3.45
C ILE A 98 -24.18 -13.96 -4.39
N ALA A 99 -25.35 -14.57 -4.18
CA ALA A 99 -25.79 -15.73 -4.98
C ALA A 99 -25.98 -15.40 -6.46
N VAL A 100 -26.56 -14.22 -6.75
CA VAL A 100 -26.84 -13.79 -8.13
C VAL A 100 -25.54 -13.36 -8.84
N CYS A 101 -24.65 -12.65 -8.15
CA CYS A 101 -23.46 -12.11 -8.79
C CYS A 101 -22.28 -13.10 -8.86
N MET A 102 -22.26 -14.15 -8.04
CA MET A 102 -21.17 -15.13 -8.02
C MET A 102 -20.99 -15.86 -9.36
N ILE A 103 -22.09 -16.31 -9.99
CA ILE A 103 -22.01 -17.03 -11.26
C ILE A 103 -21.52 -16.11 -12.39
N PRO A 104 -22.12 -14.92 -12.63
CA PRO A 104 -21.60 -13.98 -13.60
C PRO A 104 -20.13 -13.58 -13.34
N MET A 105 -19.71 -13.45 -12.07
CA MET A 105 -18.32 -13.16 -11.70
C MET A 105 -17.37 -14.25 -12.19
N ILE A 106 -17.70 -15.52 -11.99
CA ILE A 106 -16.87 -16.64 -12.45
C ILE A 106 -16.85 -16.70 -13.96
N VAL A 107 -17.99 -16.60 -14.61
CA VAL A 107 -18.11 -16.68 -16.08
C VAL A 107 -17.35 -15.53 -16.75
N SER A 108 -17.55 -14.31 -16.29
CA SER A 108 -16.87 -13.13 -16.85
C SER A 108 -15.36 -13.20 -16.65
N PHE A 109 -14.88 -13.70 -15.51
CA PHE A 109 -13.46 -13.92 -15.29
C PHE A 109 -12.87 -14.93 -16.29
N ILE A 110 -13.55 -16.04 -16.57
CA ILE A 110 -13.12 -17.02 -17.57
C ILE A 110 -13.02 -16.35 -18.95
N LEU A 111 -14.05 -15.60 -19.34
CA LEU A 111 -14.12 -14.97 -20.65
C LEU A 111 -13.11 -13.83 -20.83
N CYS A 112 -12.66 -13.18 -19.75
CA CYS A 112 -11.55 -12.22 -19.79
C CYS A 112 -10.24 -12.87 -20.25
N TRP A 113 -9.96 -14.10 -19.82
CA TRP A 113 -8.71 -14.79 -20.11
C TRP A 113 -8.71 -15.57 -21.43
N ILE A 114 -9.81 -15.54 -22.19
CA ILE A 114 -9.93 -16.23 -23.48
C ILE A 114 -10.11 -15.19 -24.58
N PRO A 115 -9.02 -14.82 -25.31
CA PRO A 115 -9.13 -13.96 -26.50
C PRO A 115 -9.69 -14.75 -27.68
N VAL A 116 -11.02 -14.75 -27.81
CA VAL A 116 -11.77 -15.61 -28.75
C VAL A 116 -11.42 -15.33 -30.21
N GLY A 117 -10.99 -14.11 -30.58
CA GLY A 117 -10.62 -13.75 -31.94
C GLY A 117 -9.24 -14.25 -32.38
N GLY A 118 -8.50 -14.94 -31.51
CA GLY A 118 -7.13 -15.37 -31.81
C GLY A 118 -6.17 -14.19 -32.06
N ALA A 119 -4.98 -14.48 -32.60
CA ALA A 119 -3.96 -13.46 -32.87
C ALA A 119 -4.32 -12.52 -34.04
N ASP A 120 -5.17 -12.96 -34.95
CA ASP A 120 -5.50 -12.23 -36.19
C ASP A 120 -6.55 -11.13 -36.00
N SER A 121 -7.16 -11.04 -34.82
CA SER A 121 -8.24 -10.08 -34.55
C SER A 121 -8.01 -9.26 -33.26
N PRO A 122 -6.92 -8.48 -33.19
CA PRO A 122 -6.53 -7.78 -31.96
C PRO A 122 -7.55 -6.71 -31.52
N LEU A 123 -8.22 -6.03 -32.45
CA LEU A 123 -9.27 -5.06 -32.12
C LEU A 123 -10.48 -5.75 -31.47
N PHE A 124 -10.95 -6.85 -32.05
CA PHE A 124 -12.05 -7.62 -31.48
C PHE A 124 -11.72 -8.14 -30.08
N ASN A 125 -10.53 -8.72 -29.93
CA ASN A 125 -10.07 -9.20 -28.62
C ASN A 125 -9.98 -8.06 -27.61
N THR A 126 -9.48 -6.89 -27.99
CA THR A 126 -9.39 -5.72 -27.08
C THR A 126 -10.78 -5.33 -26.56
N ILE A 127 -11.77 -5.27 -27.45
CA ILE A 127 -13.16 -4.98 -27.05
C ILE A 127 -13.72 -6.12 -26.19
N TRP A 128 -13.53 -7.38 -26.61
CA TRP A 128 -14.00 -8.55 -25.90
C TRP A 128 -13.51 -8.62 -24.46
N VAL A 129 -12.18 -8.57 -24.27
CA VAL A 129 -11.57 -8.67 -22.93
C VAL A 129 -11.92 -7.47 -22.06
N THR A 130 -12.10 -6.28 -22.66
CA THR A 130 -12.53 -5.08 -21.92
C THR A 130 -13.97 -5.22 -21.43
N VAL A 131 -14.89 -5.62 -22.29
CA VAL A 131 -16.31 -5.80 -21.90
C VAL A 131 -16.43 -6.81 -20.78
N TRP A 132 -15.79 -7.97 -20.89
CA TRP A 132 -15.85 -8.98 -19.85
C TRP A 132 -15.12 -8.59 -18.59
N SER A 133 -14.04 -7.80 -18.67
CA SER A 133 -13.40 -7.20 -17.50
C SER A 133 -14.34 -6.24 -16.74
N ILE A 134 -15.11 -5.41 -17.44
CA ILE A 134 -16.11 -4.53 -16.82
C ILE A 134 -17.19 -5.35 -16.12
N VAL A 135 -17.70 -6.40 -16.75
CA VAL A 135 -18.70 -7.29 -16.15
C VAL A 135 -18.11 -8.01 -14.92
N PHE A 136 -16.87 -8.46 -15.02
CA PHE A 136 -16.15 -9.07 -13.89
C PHE A 136 -16.00 -8.10 -12.72
N PHE A 137 -15.49 -6.89 -12.95
CA PHE A 137 -15.33 -5.89 -11.90
C PHE A 137 -16.66 -5.57 -11.24
N ALA A 138 -17.71 -5.32 -12.00
CA ALA A 138 -19.03 -5.01 -11.47
C ALA A 138 -19.60 -6.15 -10.58
N THR A 139 -19.49 -7.39 -11.04
CA THR A 139 -20.01 -8.55 -10.29
C THR A 139 -19.14 -8.91 -9.09
N TYR A 140 -17.84 -8.78 -9.20
CA TYR A 140 -16.88 -8.94 -8.12
C TYR A 140 -17.13 -7.92 -7.01
N THR A 141 -17.23 -6.64 -7.36
CA THR A 141 -17.51 -5.55 -6.43
C THR A 141 -18.84 -5.75 -5.71
N MET A 142 -19.91 -6.12 -6.42
CA MET A 142 -21.21 -6.39 -5.81
C MET A 142 -21.14 -7.55 -4.80
N CYS A 143 -20.45 -8.64 -5.14
CA CYS A 143 -20.22 -9.77 -4.23
C CYS A 143 -19.48 -9.33 -2.97
N LEU A 144 -18.40 -8.56 -3.12
CA LEU A 144 -17.57 -8.15 -2.00
C LEU A 144 -18.24 -7.09 -1.12
N ILE A 145 -18.97 -6.14 -1.70
CA ILE A 145 -19.75 -5.15 -0.93
C ILE A 145 -20.80 -5.88 -0.08
N ALA A 146 -21.52 -6.84 -0.67
CA ALA A 146 -22.49 -7.64 0.06
C ALA A 146 -21.82 -8.48 1.16
N PHE A 147 -20.69 -9.10 0.88
CA PHE A 147 -19.92 -9.89 1.83
C PHE A 147 -19.39 -9.03 2.99
N TYR A 148 -18.71 -7.92 2.71
CA TYR A 148 -18.16 -7.03 3.76
C TYR A 148 -19.26 -6.34 4.55
N GLY A 149 -20.33 -5.91 3.88
CA GLY A 149 -21.49 -5.34 4.53
C GLY A 149 -22.20 -6.32 5.48
N SER A 150 -22.14 -7.63 5.21
CA SER A 150 -22.72 -8.65 6.08
C SER A 150 -21.97 -8.83 7.40
N LEU A 151 -20.71 -8.35 7.51
CA LEU A 151 -19.92 -8.42 8.75
C LEU A 151 -20.62 -7.72 9.92
N SER A 152 -21.26 -6.58 9.65
CA SER A 152 -21.98 -5.81 10.67
C SER A 152 -23.19 -6.54 11.26
N THR A 153 -23.88 -7.33 10.43
CA THR A 153 -25.08 -8.09 10.82
C THR A 153 -24.76 -9.49 11.32
N THR A 154 -23.65 -10.06 10.86
CA THR A 154 -23.24 -11.44 11.17
C THR A 154 -22.45 -11.53 12.48
N CYS A 155 -21.67 -10.51 12.82
CA CYS A 155 -20.92 -10.43 14.08
C CYS A 155 -21.69 -9.61 15.10
N THR A 156 -22.10 -10.25 16.19
CA THR A 156 -22.92 -9.62 17.24
C THR A 156 -22.11 -8.74 18.17
N ASP A 157 -20.86 -9.12 18.46
CA ASP A 157 -20.02 -8.51 19.48
C ASP A 157 -18.80 -7.81 18.83
N GLU A 158 -18.36 -6.68 19.38
CA GLU A 158 -17.18 -5.96 18.90
C GLU A 158 -15.90 -6.83 18.90
N PRO A 159 -15.61 -7.62 19.96
CA PRO A 159 -14.46 -8.53 19.93
C PRO A 159 -14.53 -9.60 18.83
N GLN A 160 -15.73 -10.08 18.48
CA GLN A 160 -15.93 -11.00 17.37
C GLN A 160 -15.64 -10.33 16.04
N ARG A 161 -16.14 -9.11 15.85
CA ARG A 161 -15.90 -8.31 14.64
C ARG A 161 -14.40 -8.05 14.43
N LEU A 162 -13.68 -7.70 15.50
CA LEU A 162 -12.23 -7.50 15.45
C LEU A 162 -11.48 -8.79 15.07
N ARG A 163 -11.87 -9.95 15.63
CA ARG A 163 -11.24 -11.24 15.27
C ARG A 163 -11.48 -11.60 13.81
N VAL A 164 -12.72 -11.51 13.33
CA VAL A 164 -13.08 -11.82 11.94
C VAL A 164 -12.35 -10.89 10.97
N SER A 165 -12.28 -9.59 11.28
CA SER A 165 -11.51 -8.62 10.51
C SER A 165 -10.02 -8.94 10.49
N SER A 166 -9.47 -9.42 11.60
CA SER A 166 -8.06 -9.85 11.68
C SER A 166 -7.81 -11.09 10.82
N TYR A 167 -8.69 -12.09 10.87
CA TYR A 167 -8.59 -13.26 9.97
C TYR A 167 -8.70 -12.88 8.51
N LYS A 168 -9.61 -11.94 8.18
CA LYS A 168 -9.73 -11.44 6.81
C LYS A 168 -8.44 -10.76 6.34
N SER A 169 -7.89 -9.85 7.14
CA SER A 169 -6.63 -9.18 6.80
C SER A 169 -5.47 -10.17 6.64
N PHE A 170 -5.47 -11.24 7.42
CA PHE A 170 -4.51 -12.33 7.26
C PHE A 170 -4.65 -13.02 5.91
N PHE A 171 -5.86 -13.37 5.47
CA PHE A 171 -6.08 -13.98 4.16
C PHE A 171 -5.77 -13.04 3.00
N ASP A 172 -6.13 -11.76 3.11
CA ASP A 172 -5.78 -10.75 2.10
C ASP A 172 -4.24 -10.65 1.96
N THR A 173 -3.51 -10.60 3.07
CA THR A 173 -2.04 -10.56 3.05
C THR A 173 -1.44 -11.83 2.44
N ILE A 174 -1.98 -13.01 2.77
CA ILE A 174 -1.55 -14.28 2.15
C ILE A 174 -1.80 -14.26 0.65
N SER A 175 -2.93 -13.71 0.17
CA SER A 175 -3.20 -13.59 -1.27
C SER A 175 -2.09 -12.81 -1.98
N TYR A 176 -1.67 -11.67 -1.42
CA TYR A 176 -0.54 -10.90 -1.96
C TYR A 176 0.78 -11.68 -1.89
N CYS A 177 1.08 -12.32 -0.76
CA CYS A 177 2.30 -13.13 -0.63
C CYS A 177 2.34 -14.25 -1.66
N VAL A 178 1.23 -14.95 -1.88
CA VAL A 178 1.17 -16.05 -2.86
C VAL A 178 1.35 -15.53 -4.26
N VAL A 179 0.63 -14.47 -4.66
CA VAL A 179 0.71 -13.94 -6.04
C VAL A 179 2.11 -13.38 -6.35
N TYR A 180 2.70 -12.60 -5.46
CA TYR A 180 3.97 -11.93 -5.74
C TYR A 180 5.21 -12.78 -5.42
N ALA A 181 5.14 -13.70 -4.45
CA ALA A 181 6.28 -14.51 -4.06
C ALA A 181 6.22 -15.94 -4.60
N LEU A 182 5.07 -16.61 -4.50
CA LEU A 182 4.96 -18.03 -4.80
C LEU A 182 4.63 -18.29 -6.29
N VAL A 183 3.75 -17.50 -6.89
CA VAL A 183 3.35 -17.67 -8.30
C VAL A 183 4.55 -17.65 -9.25
N PRO A 184 5.49 -16.68 -9.19
CA PRO A 184 6.67 -16.70 -10.06
C PRO A 184 7.51 -17.98 -9.92
N VAL A 185 7.64 -18.49 -8.70
CA VAL A 185 8.37 -19.76 -8.45
C VAL A 185 7.64 -20.95 -9.06
N ILE A 186 6.32 -21.04 -8.87
CA ILE A 186 5.49 -22.12 -9.44
C ILE A 186 5.58 -22.11 -10.96
N LEU A 187 5.39 -20.95 -11.59
CA LEU A 187 5.43 -20.81 -13.04
C LEU A 187 6.80 -21.24 -13.60
N THR A 188 7.90 -20.77 -12.97
CA THR A 188 9.26 -21.10 -13.40
C THR A 188 9.59 -22.58 -13.16
N ALA A 189 9.27 -23.12 -11.97
CA ALA A 189 9.58 -24.50 -11.62
C ALA A 189 8.75 -25.52 -12.43
N ALA A 190 7.48 -25.25 -12.66
CA ALA A 190 6.58 -26.11 -13.41
C ALA A 190 6.66 -25.86 -14.93
N LYS A 191 7.41 -24.85 -15.41
CA LYS A 191 7.43 -24.38 -16.80
C LYS A 191 6.01 -24.17 -17.35
N MET A 192 5.15 -23.57 -16.53
CA MET A 192 3.73 -23.39 -16.80
C MET A 192 3.48 -21.97 -17.26
N GLN A 193 2.59 -21.77 -18.21
CA GLN A 193 2.12 -20.46 -18.61
C GLN A 193 1.13 -19.90 -17.58
N ILE A 194 1.03 -18.57 -17.49
CA ILE A 194 0.20 -17.89 -16.50
C ILE A 194 -1.30 -18.18 -16.69
N ASP A 195 -1.76 -18.26 -17.94
CA ASP A 195 -3.15 -18.61 -18.26
C ASP A 195 -3.54 -19.98 -17.70
N THR A 196 -2.67 -20.98 -17.84
CA THR A 196 -2.86 -22.31 -17.27
C THR A 196 -3.00 -22.27 -15.76
N LEU A 197 -2.13 -21.50 -15.06
CA LEU A 197 -2.25 -21.31 -13.62
C LEU A 197 -3.57 -20.63 -13.21
N VAL A 198 -3.99 -19.63 -13.97
CA VAL A 198 -5.28 -18.95 -13.76
C VAL A 198 -6.43 -19.93 -13.85
N PHE A 199 -6.49 -20.76 -14.92
CA PHE A 199 -7.56 -21.75 -15.09
C PHE A 199 -7.57 -22.81 -13.98
N ILE A 200 -6.40 -23.28 -13.53
CA ILE A 200 -6.29 -24.21 -12.40
C ILE A 200 -6.76 -23.57 -11.09
N SER A 201 -6.54 -22.25 -10.91
CA SER A 201 -6.89 -21.52 -9.70
C SER A 201 -8.36 -21.06 -9.66
N MET A 202 -9.09 -21.08 -10.76
CA MET A 202 -10.49 -20.62 -10.84
C MET A 202 -11.44 -21.24 -9.82
N PRO A 203 -11.36 -22.53 -9.47
CA PRO A 203 -12.23 -23.12 -8.46
C PRO A 203 -12.15 -22.42 -7.10
N LEU A 204 -11.08 -21.65 -6.82
CA LEU A 204 -10.98 -20.85 -5.61
C LEU A 204 -12.07 -19.75 -5.54
N MET A 205 -12.62 -19.29 -6.67
CA MET A 205 -13.76 -18.36 -6.65
C MET A 205 -15.00 -18.94 -5.95
N LEU A 206 -15.14 -20.26 -5.94
CA LEU A 206 -16.24 -20.93 -5.25
C LEU A 206 -16.21 -20.75 -3.73
N THR A 207 -15.08 -20.29 -3.15
CA THR A 207 -15.05 -19.93 -1.73
C THR A 207 -16.07 -18.84 -1.39
N MET A 208 -16.47 -18.02 -2.38
CA MET A 208 -17.53 -17.01 -2.22
C MET A 208 -18.94 -17.62 -2.02
N ALA A 209 -19.12 -18.92 -2.22
CA ALA A 209 -20.35 -19.63 -1.84
C ALA A 209 -20.47 -19.86 -0.33
N ILE A 210 -19.37 -19.87 0.41
CA ILE A 210 -19.35 -20.15 1.86
C ILE A 210 -20.25 -19.20 2.66
N PRO A 211 -20.24 -17.87 2.43
CA PRO A 211 -21.12 -16.93 3.10
C PRO A 211 -22.61 -17.26 2.94
N LEU A 212 -23.02 -17.85 1.82
CA LEU A 212 -24.42 -18.22 1.58
C LEU A 212 -24.95 -19.22 2.61
N PHE A 213 -24.04 -20.06 3.17
CA PHE A 213 -24.39 -21.05 4.18
C PHE A 213 -24.18 -20.52 5.61
N LEU A 214 -23.25 -19.58 5.81
CA LEU A 214 -22.89 -19.06 7.12
C LEU A 214 -23.75 -17.86 7.55
N ILE A 215 -24.13 -16.98 6.60
CA ILE A 215 -24.97 -15.81 6.91
C ILE A 215 -26.40 -16.26 7.16
N LYS A 216 -26.91 -15.98 8.35
CA LYS A 216 -28.30 -16.30 8.74
C LYS A 216 -29.14 -15.04 8.65
N GLU A 217 -29.63 -14.74 7.47
CA GLU A 217 -30.52 -13.62 7.16
C GLU A 217 -31.85 -14.13 6.52
N GLY A 218 -32.88 -13.30 6.56
CA GLY A 218 -34.15 -13.53 5.91
C GLY A 218 -35.24 -14.07 6.82
N GLU A 219 -36.42 -14.31 6.26
CA GLU A 219 -37.65 -14.69 6.98
C GLU A 219 -37.47 -15.90 7.89
N LYS A 220 -36.71 -16.91 7.42
CA LYS A 220 -36.42 -18.13 8.19
C LYS A 220 -35.74 -17.86 9.52
N TYR A 221 -34.95 -16.78 9.64
CA TYR A 221 -34.16 -16.47 10.82
C TYR A 221 -34.70 -15.27 11.59
N GLY A 222 -35.87 -14.76 11.23
CA GLY A 222 -36.42 -13.52 11.74
C GLY A 222 -35.53 -12.33 11.30
N TYR A 223 -35.99 -11.54 10.35
CA TYR A 223 -35.32 -10.28 10.03
C TYR A 223 -35.04 -9.57 11.35
N PRO A 224 -33.84 -9.05 11.58
CA PRO A 224 -33.67 -8.01 12.55
C PRO A 224 -34.43 -6.80 12.02
N GLU A 225 -35.75 -6.77 12.19
CA GLU A 225 -36.51 -5.55 12.05
C GLU A 225 -35.83 -4.52 12.92
N ASN A 226 -35.52 -3.38 12.32
CA ASN A 226 -34.95 -2.20 12.92
C ASN A 226 -35.56 -1.99 14.31
N ASN A 227 -34.89 -2.37 15.38
CA ASN A 227 -35.26 -2.04 16.73
C ASN A 227 -35.27 -0.52 16.87
N GLY A 228 -36.41 0.14 16.52
CA GLY A 228 -36.77 1.50 16.91
C GLY A 228 -35.82 2.67 16.55
N MET A 229 -34.61 2.42 16.14
CA MET A 229 -33.64 3.38 15.65
C MET A 229 -33.40 3.20 14.17
N SER A 230 -34.44 3.51 13.37
CA SER A 230 -34.20 3.82 11.96
C SER A 230 -33.43 5.14 11.94
N PRO A 231 -32.12 5.14 11.55
CA PRO A 231 -31.45 6.41 11.30
C PRO A 231 -32.28 7.16 10.28
N LYS A 232 -32.49 8.47 10.46
CA LYS A 232 -33.21 9.30 9.50
C LYS A 232 -32.70 8.95 8.11
N LYS A 233 -33.56 8.48 7.22
CA LYS A 233 -33.18 8.14 5.83
C LYS A 233 -32.66 9.42 5.18
N ILE A 234 -31.37 9.47 4.98
CA ILE A 234 -30.70 10.58 4.27
C ILE A 234 -30.72 10.23 2.79
N SER A 235 -31.00 11.21 1.93
CA SER A 235 -30.91 10.98 0.48
C SER A 235 -29.45 10.74 0.07
N ILE A 236 -29.24 10.01 -1.03
CA ILE A 236 -27.88 9.74 -1.54
C ILE A 236 -27.14 11.06 -1.80
N GLY A 237 -27.79 12.05 -2.42
CA GLY A 237 -27.20 13.35 -2.70
C GLY A 237 -26.80 14.12 -1.44
N GLU A 238 -27.63 14.10 -0.39
CA GLU A 238 -27.31 14.71 0.90
C GLU A 238 -26.12 14.00 1.57
N SER A 239 -26.10 12.68 1.55
CA SER A 239 -25.03 11.87 2.10
C SER A 239 -23.68 12.15 1.42
N ILE A 240 -23.66 12.24 0.08
CA ILE A 240 -22.48 12.64 -0.70
C ILE A 240 -22.03 14.05 -0.29
N SER A 241 -22.97 15.01 -0.26
CA SER A 241 -22.66 16.40 0.08
C SER A 241 -22.05 16.51 1.49
N LEU A 242 -22.62 15.84 2.49
CA LEU A 242 -22.11 15.84 3.86
C LEU A 242 -20.71 15.25 3.94
N THR A 243 -20.50 14.07 3.33
CA THR A 243 -19.19 13.38 3.34
C THR A 243 -18.10 14.25 2.73
N PHE A 244 -18.35 14.89 1.58
CA PHE A 244 -17.34 15.72 0.92
C PHE A 244 -17.23 17.15 1.49
N LYS A 245 -18.17 17.62 2.30
CA LYS A 245 -18.02 18.83 3.11
C LYS A 245 -17.07 18.61 4.30
N ASN A 246 -16.93 17.39 4.79
CA ASN A 246 -16.05 17.07 5.89
C ASN A 246 -14.57 17.36 5.54
N ARG A 247 -13.98 18.36 6.22
CA ARG A 247 -12.59 18.79 5.95
C ARG A 247 -11.55 17.74 6.35
N ILE A 248 -11.80 16.97 7.40
CA ILE A 248 -10.86 15.92 7.86
C ILE A 248 -10.82 14.80 6.84
N PHE A 249 -11.99 14.37 6.35
CA PHE A 249 -12.09 13.34 5.32
C PHE A 249 -11.42 13.77 4.01
N ARG A 250 -11.64 15.02 3.55
CA ARG A 250 -10.97 15.53 2.34
C ARG A 250 -9.45 15.55 2.48
N ARG A 251 -8.93 15.98 3.65
CA ARG A 251 -7.48 15.95 3.91
C ARG A 251 -6.94 14.52 3.88
N TRP A 252 -7.65 13.58 4.49
CA TRP A 252 -7.33 12.17 4.41
C TRP A 252 -7.33 11.68 2.97
N LEU A 253 -8.37 12.00 2.21
CA LEU A 253 -8.54 11.56 0.83
C LEU A 253 -7.37 12.00 -0.07
N TYR A 254 -6.90 13.24 0.05
CA TYR A 254 -5.73 13.71 -0.70
C TYR A 254 -4.45 12.92 -0.38
N VAL A 255 -4.19 12.66 0.88
CA VAL A 255 -3.04 11.85 1.29
C VAL A 255 -3.18 10.42 0.77
N ASN A 256 -4.36 9.84 0.90
CA ASN A 256 -4.64 8.49 0.44
C ASN A 256 -4.52 8.35 -1.09
N CYS A 257 -4.96 9.35 -1.85
CA CYS A 257 -4.79 9.36 -3.31
C CYS A 257 -3.30 9.34 -3.70
N CYS A 258 -2.46 10.17 -3.07
CA CYS A 258 -1.02 10.15 -3.33
C CYS A 258 -0.39 8.81 -2.99
N THR A 259 -0.76 8.25 -1.84
CA THR A 259 -0.27 6.95 -1.37
C THR A 259 -0.68 5.84 -2.32
N PHE A 260 -1.96 5.83 -2.70
CA PHE A 260 -2.51 4.78 -3.55
C PHE A 260 -2.00 4.86 -4.98
N PHE A 261 -1.74 6.08 -5.49
CA PHE A 261 -1.08 6.28 -6.77
C PHE A 261 0.30 5.62 -6.79
N GLY A 262 1.13 5.92 -5.79
CA GLY A 262 2.47 5.34 -5.69
C GLY A 262 2.44 3.83 -5.48
N LEU A 263 1.57 3.35 -4.59
CA LEU A 263 1.43 1.92 -4.31
C LEU A 263 0.99 1.14 -5.56
N GLN A 264 -0.05 1.60 -6.24
CA GLN A 264 -0.59 0.90 -7.41
C GLN A 264 0.42 0.90 -8.57
N MET A 265 1.11 2.02 -8.77
CA MET A 265 2.18 2.10 -9.77
C MET A 265 3.32 1.12 -9.46
N PHE A 266 3.73 1.02 -8.20
CA PHE A 266 4.73 0.04 -7.77
C PHE A 266 4.25 -1.40 -8.00
N LEU A 267 3.03 -1.73 -7.57
CA LEU A 267 2.49 -3.09 -7.73
C LEU A 267 2.41 -3.52 -9.19
N SER A 268 2.00 -2.61 -10.08
CA SER A 268 1.94 -2.89 -11.53
C SER A 268 3.32 -3.02 -12.17
N SER A 269 4.33 -2.28 -11.69
CA SER A 269 5.68 -2.25 -12.26
C SER A 269 6.67 -3.20 -11.61
N MET A 270 6.32 -3.84 -10.50
CA MET A 270 7.24 -4.59 -9.65
C MET A 270 8.02 -5.68 -10.39
N ASN A 271 7.33 -6.44 -11.24
CA ASN A 271 7.96 -7.48 -12.06
C ASN A 271 8.96 -6.87 -13.06
N GLY A 272 8.56 -5.81 -13.76
CA GLY A 272 9.42 -5.10 -14.69
C GLY A 272 10.65 -4.47 -14.02
N LEU A 273 10.49 -3.91 -12.82
CA LEU A 273 11.60 -3.33 -12.05
C LEU A 273 12.62 -4.38 -11.62
N ILE A 274 12.17 -5.56 -11.18
CA ILE A 274 13.07 -6.60 -10.68
C ILE A 274 13.72 -7.36 -11.84
N ILE A 275 12.94 -7.83 -12.78
CA ILE A 275 13.47 -8.61 -13.91
C ILE A 275 14.20 -7.70 -14.89
N GLY A 276 13.53 -6.70 -15.41
CA GLY A 276 14.09 -5.77 -16.39
C GLY A 276 15.10 -4.79 -15.80
N GLY A 277 14.70 -4.03 -14.78
CA GLY A 277 15.52 -2.99 -14.18
C GLY A 277 16.75 -3.52 -13.43
N MET A 278 16.59 -4.56 -12.61
CA MET A 278 17.70 -5.13 -11.83
C MET A 278 18.42 -6.28 -12.57
N GLY A 279 17.81 -6.87 -13.60
CA GLY A 279 18.35 -8.03 -14.32
C GLY A 279 18.36 -9.32 -13.50
N LEU A 280 17.35 -9.53 -12.66
CA LEU A 280 17.23 -10.68 -11.78
C LEU A 280 16.29 -11.73 -12.40
N ASN A 281 16.52 -13.02 -12.10
CA ASN A 281 15.66 -14.11 -12.55
C ASN A 281 14.41 -14.27 -11.67
N GLY A 282 13.47 -15.13 -12.10
CA GLY A 282 12.21 -15.36 -11.41
C GLY A 282 12.34 -15.84 -9.95
N VAL A 283 13.36 -16.66 -9.64
CA VAL A 283 13.61 -17.13 -8.26
C VAL A 283 14.11 -15.99 -7.38
N GLN A 284 15.03 -15.16 -7.89
CA GLN A 284 15.55 -13.99 -7.19
C GLN A 284 14.44 -12.95 -6.98
N MET A 285 13.57 -12.76 -7.99
CA MET A 285 12.37 -11.93 -7.87
C MET A 285 11.45 -12.44 -6.74
N ALA A 286 11.22 -13.74 -6.64
CA ALA A 286 10.41 -14.33 -5.59
C ALA A 286 11.00 -14.08 -4.20
N ILE A 287 12.33 -14.10 -4.05
CA ILE A 287 13.01 -13.76 -2.77
C ILE A 287 12.73 -12.31 -2.40
N LEU A 288 12.89 -11.36 -3.33
CA LEU A 288 12.66 -9.94 -3.06
C LEU A 288 11.19 -9.67 -2.72
N ASN A 289 10.28 -10.26 -3.48
CA ASN A 289 8.84 -10.15 -3.25
C ASN A 289 8.44 -10.74 -1.89
N SER A 290 9.03 -11.89 -1.51
CA SER A 290 8.82 -12.48 -0.19
C SER A 290 9.28 -11.54 0.94
N CYS A 291 10.39 -10.81 0.75
CA CYS A 291 10.87 -9.82 1.71
C CYS A 291 9.99 -8.57 1.77
N ALA A 292 9.28 -8.23 0.69
CA ALA A 292 8.36 -7.10 0.66
C ALA A 292 6.99 -7.42 1.28
N PHE A 293 6.45 -8.61 1.05
CA PHE A 293 5.09 -8.98 1.51
C PHE A 293 5.08 -9.86 2.75
N GLY A 294 6.03 -10.78 2.90
CA GLY A 294 6.09 -11.72 4.02
C GLY A 294 6.11 -11.05 5.40
N PRO A 295 6.93 -10.01 5.65
CA PRO A 295 6.97 -9.34 6.94
C PRO A 295 5.74 -8.45 7.24
N VAL A 296 4.86 -8.18 6.28
CA VAL A 296 3.72 -7.23 6.43
C VAL A 296 2.88 -7.48 7.69
N PRO A 297 2.48 -8.72 8.07
CA PRO A 297 1.70 -8.93 9.28
C PRO A 297 2.44 -8.51 10.56
N VAL A 298 3.75 -8.76 10.60
CA VAL A 298 4.62 -8.36 11.71
C VAL A 298 4.79 -6.85 11.75
N MET A 299 4.97 -6.23 10.59
CA MET A 299 5.09 -4.78 10.46
C MET A 299 3.79 -4.05 10.83
N LEU A 300 2.61 -4.63 10.54
CA LEU A 300 1.34 -4.11 11.00
C LEU A 300 1.21 -4.10 12.53
N TYR A 301 1.73 -5.12 13.22
CA TYR A 301 1.80 -5.12 14.68
C TYR A 301 2.64 -3.94 15.19
N PHE A 302 3.83 -3.74 14.63
CA PHE A 302 4.69 -2.60 15.01
C PHE A 302 4.08 -1.25 14.61
N PHE A 303 3.41 -1.17 13.46
CA PHE A 303 2.67 0.02 13.06
C PHE A 303 1.60 0.40 14.09
N ASN A 304 0.79 -0.57 14.53
CA ASN A 304 -0.23 -0.33 15.54
C ASN A 304 0.37 0.09 16.90
N LYS A 305 1.52 -0.45 17.26
CA LYS A 305 2.26 -0.03 18.46
C LYS A 305 2.81 1.39 18.32
N SER A 306 3.40 1.74 17.18
CA SER A 306 3.88 3.08 16.87
C SER A 306 2.74 4.11 16.82
N LYS A 307 1.60 3.73 16.22
CA LYS A 307 0.40 4.57 16.16
C LYS A 307 -0.10 4.97 17.54
N LYS A 308 -0.15 4.02 18.49
CA LYS A 308 -0.55 4.31 19.88
C LYS A 308 0.41 5.27 20.57
N ARG A 309 1.69 5.25 20.23
CA ARG A 309 2.72 6.06 20.89
C ARG A 309 2.88 7.43 20.25
N TYR A 310 2.92 7.53 18.93
CA TYR A 310 3.28 8.73 18.18
C TYR A 310 2.09 9.37 17.43
N GLY A 311 0.95 8.69 17.42
CA GLY A 311 -0.23 9.06 16.65
C GLY A 311 -0.17 8.58 15.20
N VAL A 312 -1.33 8.60 14.54
CA VAL A 312 -1.49 8.10 13.17
C VAL A 312 -0.71 8.94 12.17
N ARG A 313 -0.76 10.29 12.29
CA ARG A 313 -0.11 11.21 11.36
C ARG A 313 1.39 10.92 11.21
N ALA A 314 2.12 10.94 12.32
CA ALA A 314 3.56 10.73 12.31
C ALA A 314 3.94 9.31 11.87
N THR A 315 3.19 8.30 12.31
CA THR A 315 3.43 6.90 11.90
C THR A 315 3.16 6.71 10.41
N TYR A 316 2.11 7.33 9.87
CA TYR A 316 1.81 7.25 8.44
C TYR A 316 2.81 8.02 7.57
N GLN A 317 3.31 9.16 8.06
CA GLN A 317 4.43 9.88 7.43
C GLN A 317 5.69 9.00 7.36
N SER A 318 5.97 8.21 8.41
CA SER A 318 7.07 7.24 8.37
C SER A 318 6.90 6.20 7.28
N CYS A 319 5.67 5.74 7.05
CA CYS A 319 5.38 4.79 5.98
C CYS A 319 5.67 5.39 4.60
N LEU A 320 5.28 6.64 4.34
CA LEU A 320 5.55 7.30 3.07
C LEU A 320 7.06 7.44 2.80
N ILE A 321 7.84 7.81 3.82
CA ILE A 321 9.29 7.91 3.70
C ILE A 321 9.93 6.53 3.46
N MET A 322 9.56 5.54 4.26
CA MET A 322 10.13 4.20 4.13
C MET A 322 9.75 3.55 2.81
N PHE A 323 8.58 3.86 2.25
CA PHE A 323 8.19 3.42 0.92
C PHE A 323 9.05 4.08 -0.16
N ALA A 324 9.30 5.39 -0.06
CA ALA A 324 10.21 6.09 -0.97
C ALA A 324 11.63 5.51 -0.91
N VAL A 325 12.14 5.20 0.29
CA VAL A 325 13.44 4.52 0.47
C VAL A 325 13.44 3.15 -0.19
N ALA A 326 12.38 2.36 0.01
CA ALA A 326 12.23 1.06 -0.62
C ALA A 326 12.31 1.16 -2.15
N ILE A 327 11.57 2.09 -2.74
CA ILE A 327 11.54 2.27 -4.19
C ILE A 327 12.89 2.75 -4.73
N ILE A 328 13.56 3.69 -4.05
CA ILE A 328 14.91 4.13 -4.45
C ILE A 328 15.91 2.98 -4.37
N SER A 329 15.77 2.05 -3.42
CA SER A 329 16.66 0.89 -3.34
C SER A 329 16.59 0.01 -4.59
N PHE A 330 15.42 -0.12 -5.22
CA PHE A 330 15.28 -0.83 -6.51
C PHE A 330 16.00 -0.10 -7.64
N PHE A 331 15.97 1.25 -7.65
CA PHE A 331 16.75 2.03 -8.61
C PHE A 331 18.26 1.85 -8.38
N VAL A 332 18.73 1.97 -7.14
CA VAL A 332 20.15 1.78 -6.80
C VAL A 332 20.63 0.36 -7.14
N ALA A 333 19.76 -0.65 -6.93
CA ALA A 333 20.06 -2.03 -7.27
C ALA A 333 19.92 -2.35 -8.77
N SER A 334 19.64 -1.35 -9.62
CA SER A 334 19.48 -1.57 -11.05
C SER A 334 20.77 -1.98 -11.74
N ARG A 335 20.65 -2.63 -12.91
CA ARG A 335 21.77 -2.99 -13.76
C ARG A 335 22.56 -1.79 -14.26
N TYR A 336 21.94 -0.63 -14.35
CA TYR A 336 22.55 0.61 -14.80
C TYR A 336 23.44 1.28 -13.73
N VAL A 337 23.15 1.06 -12.44
CA VAL A 337 23.95 1.60 -11.32
C VAL A 337 25.03 0.61 -10.89
N LEU A 338 24.67 -0.68 -10.73
CA LEU A 338 25.57 -1.71 -10.19
C LEU A 338 26.19 -2.63 -11.28
N GLY A 339 25.81 -2.46 -12.55
CA GLY A 339 26.24 -3.33 -13.64
C GLY A 339 25.62 -4.73 -13.61
N GLU A 340 25.90 -5.57 -14.59
CA GLU A 340 25.31 -6.92 -14.70
C GLU A 340 25.88 -7.91 -13.66
N GLY A 341 27.16 -7.78 -13.31
CA GLY A 341 27.91 -8.77 -12.52
C GLY A 341 27.63 -8.79 -11.01
N ASN A 342 26.98 -7.79 -10.45
CA ASN A 342 26.84 -7.62 -8.99
C ASN A 342 25.53 -8.19 -8.41
N VAL A 343 25.11 -9.39 -8.86
CA VAL A 343 23.81 -10.00 -8.51
C VAL A 343 23.60 -10.08 -7.00
N MET A 344 24.61 -10.52 -6.23
CA MET A 344 24.48 -10.64 -4.78
C MET A 344 24.21 -9.27 -4.10
N LEU A 345 24.92 -8.22 -4.52
CA LEU A 345 24.73 -6.87 -3.97
C LEU A 345 23.34 -6.33 -4.32
N LYS A 346 22.87 -6.56 -5.54
CA LYS A 346 21.51 -6.20 -5.96
C LYS A 346 20.45 -6.88 -5.08
N ILE A 347 20.61 -8.19 -4.82
CA ILE A 347 19.70 -8.94 -3.96
C ILE A 347 19.72 -8.37 -2.54
N VAL A 348 20.89 -8.11 -1.96
CA VAL A 348 20.99 -7.56 -0.60
C VAL A 348 20.31 -6.20 -0.49
N ILE A 349 20.58 -5.28 -1.44
CA ILE A 349 19.91 -3.96 -1.47
C ILE A 349 18.40 -4.12 -1.67
N GLY A 350 17.97 -5.02 -2.57
CA GLY A 350 16.57 -5.31 -2.80
C GLY A 350 15.86 -5.90 -1.59
N ILE A 351 16.51 -6.77 -0.80
CA ILE A 351 15.97 -7.30 0.46
C ILE A 351 15.77 -6.18 1.47
N VAL A 352 16.76 -5.31 1.66
CA VAL A 352 16.64 -4.15 2.56
C VAL A 352 15.48 -3.25 2.11
N GLY A 353 15.40 -2.97 0.81
CA GLY A 353 14.28 -2.22 0.22
C GLY A 353 12.94 -2.91 0.45
N GLY A 354 12.86 -4.22 0.25
CA GLY A 354 11.64 -5.00 0.49
C GLY A 354 11.17 -4.92 1.95
N ILE A 355 12.08 -5.05 2.92
CA ILE A 355 11.75 -4.92 4.34
C ILE A 355 11.27 -3.50 4.68
N CYS A 356 11.91 -2.46 4.12
CA CYS A 356 11.46 -1.08 4.26
C CYS A 356 10.05 -0.88 3.65
N GLY A 357 9.80 -1.47 2.47
CA GLY A 357 8.50 -1.46 1.81
C GLY A 357 7.42 -2.16 2.63
N SER A 358 7.76 -3.27 3.28
CA SER A 358 6.86 -4.04 4.16
C SER A 358 6.24 -3.20 5.27
N TRP A 359 7.02 -2.28 5.87
CA TRP A 359 6.51 -1.34 6.87
C TRP A 359 5.36 -0.48 6.34
N SER A 360 5.44 -0.11 5.07
CA SER A 360 4.52 0.81 4.41
C SER A 360 3.30 0.11 3.83
N ILE A 361 3.52 -1.02 3.16
CA ILE A 361 2.48 -1.75 2.42
C ILE A 361 1.30 -2.12 3.34
N GLY A 362 1.59 -2.66 4.53
CA GLY A 362 0.54 -3.01 5.49
C GLY A 362 -0.30 -1.82 5.93
N ALA A 363 0.34 -0.68 6.21
CA ALA A 363 -0.35 0.55 6.57
C ALA A 363 -1.20 1.09 5.43
N PHE A 364 -0.71 1.03 4.20
CA PHE A 364 -1.40 1.51 3.00
C PHE A 364 -2.65 0.70 2.67
N PHE A 365 -2.67 -0.59 3.02
CA PHE A 365 -3.88 -1.41 2.92
C PHE A 365 -4.84 -1.23 4.10
N MET A 366 -4.34 -0.98 5.31
CA MET A 366 -5.17 -0.87 6.50
C MET A 366 -5.84 0.50 6.64
N MET A 367 -5.10 1.57 6.39
CA MET A 367 -5.55 2.94 6.67
C MET A 367 -6.75 3.40 5.82
N PRO A 368 -6.91 3.00 4.55
CA PRO A 368 -8.10 3.32 3.75
C PRO A 368 -9.43 2.81 4.34
N TYR A 369 -9.39 1.82 5.21
CA TYR A 369 -10.55 1.33 5.94
C TYR A 369 -10.65 1.96 7.34
N LEU A 370 -9.53 2.12 8.02
CA LEU A 370 -9.49 2.62 9.39
C LEU A 370 -9.89 4.09 9.48
N ALA A 371 -9.32 4.95 8.64
CA ALA A 371 -9.56 6.40 8.72
C ALA A 371 -11.02 6.77 8.39
N PRO A 372 -11.65 6.30 7.29
CA PRO A 372 -13.07 6.54 7.04
C PRO A 372 -13.98 6.01 8.15
N ALA A 373 -13.68 4.82 8.72
CA ALA A 373 -14.45 4.24 9.81
C ALA A 373 -14.44 5.13 11.06
N GLN A 374 -13.28 5.64 11.44
CA GLN A 374 -13.12 6.48 12.63
C GLN A 374 -13.74 7.85 12.43
N ILE A 375 -13.52 8.49 11.28
CA ILE A 375 -14.09 9.80 10.96
C ILE A 375 -15.62 9.73 10.95
N SER A 376 -16.20 8.74 10.23
CA SER A 376 -17.66 8.58 10.14
C SER A 376 -18.29 8.25 11.48
N SER A 377 -17.64 7.43 12.32
CA SER A 377 -18.16 7.07 13.65
C SER A 377 -18.23 8.26 14.59
N VAL A 378 -17.28 9.19 14.53
CA VAL A 378 -17.29 10.41 15.35
C VAL A 378 -18.33 11.38 14.82
N GLU A 379 -18.40 11.59 13.50
CA GLU A 379 -19.40 12.47 12.89
C GLU A 379 -20.84 11.98 13.14
N GLU A 380 -21.10 10.67 13.05
CA GLU A 380 -22.40 10.10 13.38
C GLU A 380 -22.83 10.45 14.82
N LYS A 381 -21.90 10.37 15.77
CA LYS A 381 -22.17 10.72 17.18
C LYS A 381 -22.41 12.21 17.39
N LEU A 382 -21.74 13.07 16.61
CA LEU A 382 -21.88 14.53 16.69
C LEU A 382 -23.14 15.03 15.98
N THR A 383 -23.53 14.41 14.85
CA THR A 383 -24.62 14.89 14.00
C THR A 383 -25.92 14.09 14.13
N GLY A 384 -25.85 12.88 14.72
CA GLY A 384 -26.97 11.92 14.77
C GLY A 384 -27.33 11.33 13.40
N LYS A 385 -26.55 11.60 12.35
CA LYS A 385 -26.80 11.13 10.98
C LYS A 385 -25.85 9.99 10.64
N ASN A 386 -26.40 8.80 10.35
CA ASN A 386 -25.59 7.65 9.90
C ASN A 386 -25.48 7.65 8.38
N HIS A 387 -24.28 7.91 7.88
CA HIS A 387 -23.92 7.78 6.47
C HIS A 387 -22.47 7.23 6.31
N SER A 388 -22.07 6.37 7.23
CA SER A 388 -20.73 5.78 7.26
C SER A 388 -20.38 5.03 5.96
N ALA A 389 -21.32 4.35 5.33
CA ALA A 389 -21.10 3.66 4.05
C ALA A 389 -20.61 4.63 2.95
N MET A 390 -21.09 5.88 2.95
CA MET A 390 -20.67 6.89 1.97
C MET A 390 -19.21 7.29 2.11
N TYR A 391 -18.64 7.29 3.33
CA TYR A 391 -17.21 7.52 3.54
C TYR A 391 -16.33 6.45 2.90
N PHE A 392 -16.75 5.19 3.02
CA PHE A 392 -16.07 4.07 2.36
C PHE A 392 -16.23 4.12 0.84
N ALA A 393 -17.45 4.34 0.36
CA ALA A 393 -17.70 4.45 -1.08
C ALA A 393 -16.95 5.63 -1.69
N GLY A 394 -16.96 6.81 -1.04
CA GLY A 394 -16.19 7.96 -1.49
C GLY A 394 -14.70 7.70 -1.53
N ASN A 395 -14.15 7.01 -0.52
CA ASN A 395 -12.74 6.61 -0.52
C ASN A 395 -12.45 5.61 -1.66
N ALA A 396 -13.31 4.61 -1.87
CA ALA A 396 -13.15 3.59 -2.90
C ALA A 396 -13.16 4.19 -4.32
N VAL A 397 -14.12 5.08 -4.62
CA VAL A 397 -14.19 5.79 -5.92
C VAL A 397 -12.85 6.48 -6.24
N PHE A 398 -12.33 7.26 -5.31
CA PHE A 398 -11.08 8.00 -5.56
C PHE A 398 -9.87 7.08 -5.68
N THR A 399 -9.77 6.04 -4.86
CA THR A 399 -8.67 5.07 -4.97
C THR A 399 -8.75 4.26 -6.26
N SER A 400 -9.93 3.89 -6.72
CA SER A 400 -10.12 3.21 -8.01
C SER A 400 -9.73 4.09 -9.19
N ILE A 401 -10.14 5.37 -9.20
CA ILE A 401 -9.75 6.34 -10.24
C ILE A 401 -8.23 6.53 -10.26
N VAL A 402 -7.64 6.78 -9.11
CA VAL A 402 -6.20 7.02 -8.98
C VAL A 402 -5.41 5.78 -9.34
N GLY A 403 -5.86 4.58 -8.92
CA GLY A 403 -5.24 3.31 -9.26
C GLY A 403 -5.30 3.00 -10.76
N ALA A 404 -6.46 3.28 -11.38
CA ALA A 404 -6.63 3.14 -12.83
C ALA A 404 -5.68 4.06 -13.62
N ILE A 405 -5.53 5.32 -13.16
CA ILE A 405 -4.63 6.28 -13.81
C ILE A 405 -3.18 5.83 -13.61
N SER A 406 -2.76 5.48 -12.40
CA SER A 406 -1.36 5.18 -12.12
C SER A 406 -0.89 3.86 -12.73
N GLY A 407 -1.54 2.74 -12.41
CA GLY A 407 -1.11 1.41 -12.81
C GLY A 407 -1.52 1.05 -14.24
N ASN A 408 -2.78 1.32 -14.61
CA ASN A 408 -3.29 0.84 -15.89
C ASN A 408 -3.10 1.85 -17.03
N LEU A 409 -3.04 3.16 -16.73
CA LEU A 409 -2.87 4.16 -17.78
C LEU A 409 -1.40 4.62 -17.84
N VAL A 410 -0.90 5.26 -16.80
CA VAL A 410 0.44 5.88 -16.82
C VAL A 410 1.53 4.83 -16.99
N TYR A 411 1.51 3.76 -16.20
CA TYR A 411 2.52 2.71 -16.30
C TYR A 411 2.47 1.96 -17.63
N GLU A 412 1.29 1.57 -18.10
CA GLU A 412 1.15 0.85 -19.37
C GLU A 412 1.58 1.72 -20.57
N TYR A 413 1.26 3.01 -20.56
CA TYR A 413 1.76 3.91 -21.61
C TYR A 413 3.26 4.13 -21.54
N LEU A 414 3.84 4.30 -20.36
CA LEU A 414 5.29 4.39 -20.21
C LEU A 414 5.96 3.13 -20.78
N LYS A 415 5.47 1.96 -20.41
CA LYS A 415 5.95 0.67 -20.91
C LYS A 415 5.91 0.60 -22.43
N ASN A 416 4.77 0.90 -23.04
CA ASN A 416 4.59 0.83 -24.49
C ASN A 416 5.40 1.89 -25.26
N ILE A 417 5.50 3.12 -24.75
CA ILE A 417 6.28 4.19 -25.38
C ILE A 417 7.76 3.84 -25.41
N PHE A 418 8.32 3.37 -24.30
CA PHE A 418 9.74 3.02 -24.26
C PHE A 418 10.06 1.82 -25.12
N PHE A 419 9.19 0.81 -25.16
CA PHE A 419 9.37 -0.33 -26.05
C PHE A 419 9.31 0.08 -27.53
N ALA A 420 8.32 0.84 -27.95
CA ALA A 420 8.20 1.34 -29.32
C ALA A 420 9.40 2.22 -29.71
N ARG A 421 9.89 3.05 -28.77
CA ARG A 421 11.04 3.91 -28.99
C ARG A 421 12.33 3.10 -29.14
N GLY A 422 12.52 2.04 -28.35
CA GLY A 422 13.63 1.14 -28.50
C GLY A 422 13.68 0.50 -29.88
N LYS A 423 12.56 0.01 -30.41
CA LYS A 423 12.46 -0.50 -31.79
C LYS A 423 12.76 0.58 -32.81
N GLY A 424 12.28 1.83 -32.59
CA GLY A 424 12.54 2.98 -33.46
C GLY A 424 14.02 3.35 -33.53
N MET A 425 14.75 3.25 -32.41
CA MET A 425 16.19 3.55 -32.39
C MET A 425 17.01 2.65 -33.29
N VAL A 426 16.60 1.40 -33.43
CA VAL A 426 17.27 0.45 -34.37
C VAL A 426 17.09 0.87 -35.82
N TRP A 427 15.90 1.34 -36.18
CA TRP A 427 15.63 1.87 -37.53
C TRP A 427 16.38 3.17 -37.80
N ALA A 428 16.49 4.05 -36.79
CA ALA A 428 17.23 5.33 -36.90
C ALA A 428 18.75 5.10 -37.05
N GLU A 429 19.30 4.03 -36.50
CA GLU A 429 20.72 3.67 -36.68
C GLU A 429 21.04 3.33 -38.13
N ALA A 430 20.10 2.69 -38.84
CA ALA A 430 20.23 2.35 -40.26
C ALA A 430 20.09 3.59 -41.19
N THR A 431 19.52 4.69 -40.71
CA THR A 431 19.13 5.85 -41.51
C THR A 431 19.86 7.15 -41.20
N ASP A 432 20.88 7.18 -40.37
CA ASP A 432 21.62 8.37 -39.91
C ASP A 432 20.78 9.49 -39.26
N GLY A 433 19.54 9.21 -38.81
CA GLY A 433 18.57 10.18 -38.36
C GLY A 433 18.19 10.15 -36.87
N LEU A 434 19.14 9.97 -35.95
CA LEU A 434 18.85 10.01 -34.50
C LEU A 434 18.40 11.40 -34.03
N SER A 435 17.31 11.46 -33.28
CA SER A 435 16.93 12.67 -32.55
C SER A 435 17.97 12.97 -31.45
N ALA A 436 18.04 14.23 -31.00
CA ALA A 436 18.99 14.63 -29.94
C ALA A 436 18.82 13.80 -28.63
N SER A 437 17.60 13.38 -28.29
CA SER A 437 17.32 12.54 -27.13
C SER A 437 17.79 11.10 -27.31
N GLU A 438 17.73 10.55 -28.52
CA GLU A 438 18.19 9.22 -28.88
C GLU A 438 19.71 9.16 -28.94
N ALA A 439 20.36 10.21 -29.48
CA ALA A 439 21.81 10.36 -29.48
C ALA A 439 22.34 10.41 -28.03
N ALA A 440 21.73 11.23 -27.16
CA ALA A 440 22.10 11.31 -25.75
C ALA A 440 21.90 9.95 -25.02
N TYR A 441 20.85 9.21 -25.33
CA TYR A 441 20.62 7.88 -24.77
C TYR A 441 21.73 6.89 -25.20
N LYS A 442 22.09 6.90 -26.51
CA LYS A 442 23.17 6.07 -27.05
C LYS A 442 24.52 6.39 -26.39
N GLU A 443 24.80 7.68 -26.20
CA GLU A 443 26.04 8.14 -25.54
C GLU A 443 26.11 7.69 -24.07
N LEU A 444 24.99 7.81 -23.33
CA LEU A 444 24.91 7.44 -21.92
C LEU A 444 25.01 5.95 -21.66
N PHE A 445 24.40 5.11 -22.49
CA PHE A 445 24.22 3.68 -22.24
C PHE A 445 24.98 2.76 -23.20
N GLY A 446 25.64 3.34 -24.23
CA GLY A 446 26.55 2.61 -25.13
C GLY A 446 25.91 1.43 -25.88
N VAL A 447 24.61 1.46 -26.11
CA VAL A 447 23.85 0.33 -26.63
C VAL A 447 24.07 0.17 -28.12
N LEU A 448 24.80 -0.86 -28.48
CA LEU A 448 24.98 -1.32 -29.86
C LEU A 448 24.78 -2.83 -29.85
N GLY A 449 23.58 -3.27 -30.20
CA GLY A 449 23.20 -4.68 -30.30
C GLY A 449 22.25 -4.93 -31.43
N THR A 450 21.67 -6.12 -31.48
CA THR A 450 20.55 -6.45 -32.36
C THR A 450 19.34 -5.56 -32.02
N GLY A 451 18.39 -5.42 -32.95
CA GLY A 451 17.18 -4.62 -32.75
C GLY A 451 16.40 -4.95 -31.48
N GLU A 452 16.34 -6.23 -31.15
CA GLU A 452 15.65 -6.71 -29.95
C GLU A 452 16.40 -6.37 -28.67
N GLU A 453 17.74 -6.43 -28.65
CA GLU A 453 18.56 -6.06 -27.49
C GLU A 453 18.46 -4.56 -27.19
N VAL A 454 18.46 -3.72 -28.21
CA VAL A 454 18.28 -2.27 -28.05
C VAL A 454 16.87 -1.95 -27.52
N ALA A 455 15.83 -2.60 -28.07
CA ALA A 455 14.46 -2.41 -27.61
C ALA A 455 14.30 -2.82 -26.14
N ALA A 456 14.84 -3.98 -25.76
CA ALA A 456 14.82 -4.45 -24.37
C ALA A 456 15.58 -3.50 -23.42
N SER A 457 16.73 -2.98 -23.85
CA SER A 457 17.51 -2.03 -23.05
C SER A 457 16.76 -0.73 -22.81
N VAL A 458 16.14 -0.14 -23.84
CA VAL A 458 15.33 1.08 -23.69
C VAL A 458 14.10 0.85 -22.81
N PHE A 459 13.44 -0.28 -22.98
CA PHE A 459 12.30 -0.68 -22.14
C PHE A 459 12.71 -0.81 -20.67
N ASN A 460 13.81 -1.49 -20.40
CA ASN A 460 14.31 -1.67 -19.03
C ASN A 460 14.69 -0.34 -18.37
N PHE A 461 15.27 0.59 -19.14
CA PHE A 461 15.53 1.95 -18.66
C PHE A 461 14.23 2.70 -18.35
N GLY A 462 13.22 2.57 -19.21
CA GLY A 462 11.90 3.18 -19.00
C GLY A 462 11.25 2.76 -17.68
N ASN A 463 11.38 1.50 -17.30
CA ASN A 463 10.90 1.00 -16.02
C ASN A 463 11.55 1.72 -14.82
N LEU A 464 12.78 2.21 -14.94
CA LEU A 464 13.47 2.94 -13.86
C LEU A 464 12.95 4.36 -13.63
N ILE A 465 12.08 4.89 -14.48
CA ILE A 465 11.39 6.16 -14.25
C ILE A 465 10.33 6.00 -13.14
N VAL A 466 9.75 4.83 -13.01
CA VAL A 466 8.72 4.53 -12.01
C VAL A 466 9.17 4.87 -10.57
N PRO A 467 10.36 4.49 -10.09
CA PRO A 467 10.86 4.88 -8.78
C PRO A 467 10.79 6.37 -8.49
N PHE A 468 11.12 7.20 -9.47
CA PHE A 468 11.08 8.66 -9.30
C PHE A 468 9.65 9.19 -9.19
N ILE A 469 8.73 8.69 -10.01
CA ILE A 469 7.32 9.07 -9.94
C ILE A 469 6.74 8.68 -8.59
N VAL A 470 7.00 7.46 -8.12
CA VAL A 470 6.53 6.98 -6.81
C VAL A 470 7.13 7.80 -5.67
N CYS A 471 8.43 8.14 -5.73
CA CYS A 471 9.06 9.01 -4.74
C CYS A 471 8.42 10.39 -4.69
N ILE A 472 8.15 11.02 -5.84
CA ILE A 472 7.49 12.32 -5.91
C ILE A 472 6.11 12.25 -5.25
N THR A 473 5.31 11.22 -5.54
CA THR A 473 3.98 11.07 -4.93
C THR A 473 4.06 10.82 -3.43
N CYS A 474 5.06 10.06 -2.95
CA CYS A 474 5.31 9.87 -1.51
C CYS A 474 5.71 11.18 -0.81
N VAL A 475 6.55 12.00 -1.44
CA VAL A 475 6.96 13.30 -0.90
C VAL A 475 5.75 14.25 -0.83
N ILE A 476 4.94 14.32 -1.88
CA ILE A 476 3.70 15.12 -1.87
C ILE A 476 2.77 14.63 -0.76
N GLY A 477 2.54 13.31 -0.67
CA GLY A 477 1.72 12.71 0.39
C GLY A 477 2.25 13.01 1.79
N PHE A 478 3.56 12.98 1.99
CA PHE A 478 4.21 13.33 3.26
C PHE A 478 3.90 14.77 3.69
N PHE A 479 4.03 15.74 2.79
CA PHE A 479 3.70 17.13 3.10
C PHE A 479 2.20 17.34 3.31
N LEU A 480 1.35 16.70 2.53
CA LEU A 480 -0.10 16.75 2.74
C LEU A 480 -0.52 16.16 4.08
N ALA A 481 0.19 15.13 4.56
CA ALA A 481 -0.09 14.48 5.84
C ALA A 481 0.10 15.41 7.05
N PHE A 482 0.86 16.52 6.94
CA PHE A 482 0.91 17.53 8.01
C PHE A 482 -0.44 18.19 8.29
N LYS A 483 -1.35 18.20 7.31
CA LYS A 483 -2.71 18.74 7.45
C LYS A 483 -3.69 17.76 8.13
N LEU A 484 -3.28 16.50 8.36
CA LEU A 484 -4.08 15.54 9.09
C LEU A 484 -4.08 15.83 10.59
N PRO A 485 -5.15 15.46 11.32
CA PRO A 485 -5.11 15.45 12.78
C PRO A 485 -4.00 14.52 13.28
N ARG A 486 -3.53 14.73 14.49
CA ARG A 486 -2.45 13.92 15.07
C ARG A 486 -2.81 12.43 15.13
N ASP A 487 -4.05 12.14 15.49
CA ASP A 487 -4.62 10.80 15.50
C ASP A 487 -6.05 10.82 14.96
N PHE A 488 -6.57 9.65 14.62
CA PHE A 488 -7.97 9.43 14.29
C PHE A 488 -8.75 8.84 15.49
N ASN A 489 -8.23 8.93 16.72
CA ASN A 489 -8.98 8.56 17.89
C ASN A 489 -10.11 9.57 18.17
N ARG A 490 -11.10 9.15 18.96
CA ARG A 490 -12.31 9.92 19.22
C ARG A 490 -12.02 11.32 19.77
N ALA A 491 -11.14 11.41 20.75
CA ALA A 491 -10.84 12.68 21.42
C ALA A 491 -10.21 13.72 20.46
N VAL A 492 -9.18 13.30 19.70
CA VAL A 492 -8.51 14.17 18.72
C VAL A 492 -9.43 14.58 17.58
N LEU A 493 -10.31 13.66 17.12
CA LEU A 493 -11.29 13.99 16.09
C LEU A 493 -12.33 14.99 16.61
N VAL A 494 -12.83 14.83 17.82
CA VAL A 494 -13.79 15.77 18.45
C VAL A 494 -13.17 17.16 18.58
N GLU A 495 -11.92 17.24 19.01
CA GLU A 495 -11.17 18.51 19.09
C GLU A 495 -11.03 19.14 17.69
N ALA A 496 -10.65 18.36 16.69
CA ALA A 496 -10.54 18.83 15.31
C ALA A 496 -11.89 19.29 14.71
N TYR A 497 -13.00 18.68 15.11
CA TYR A 497 -14.33 19.12 14.71
C TYR A 497 -14.72 20.44 15.42
N ARG A 498 -14.41 20.61 16.70
CA ARG A 498 -14.63 21.86 17.44
C ARG A 498 -13.84 23.04 16.85
N GLU A 499 -12.60 22.81 16.45
CA GLU A 499 -11.80 23.84 15.76
C GLU A 499 -12.42 24.27 14.42
N MET A 500 -13.15 23.37 13.75
CA MET A 500 -13.80 23.67 12.46
C MET A 500 -15.17 24.32 12.61
N ASP A 501 -15.91 23.94 13.64
CA ASP A 501 -17.23 24.46 13.96
C ASP A 501 -17.41 24.55 15.50
N PRO A 502 -17.19 25.74 16.09
CA PRO A 502 -17.32 25.94 17.52
C PRO A 502 -18.74 25.74 18.08
N THR A 503 -19.76 25.67 17.19
CA THR A 503 -21.16 25.49 17.58
C THR A 503 -21.52 24.03 17.85
N ILE A 504 -20.65 23.09 17.56
CA ILE A 504 -20.89 21.65 17.76
C ILE A 504 -20.89 21.35 19.27
N ASP A 505 -22.03 20.91 19.78
CA ASP A 505 -22.14 20.38 21.14
C ASP A 505 -21.48 18.99 21.22
N ALA A 506 -20.29 18.97 21.77
CA ALA A 506 -19.55 17.74 21.99
C ALA A 506 -19.65 17.21 23.43
N SER A 507 -20.56 17.76 24.25
CA SER A 507 -20.76 17.35 25.66
C SER A 507 -21.21 15.88 25.78
N ALA A 508 -21.88 15.34 24.75
CA ALA A 508 -22.29 13.94 24.67
C ALA A 508 -21.13 12.95 24.42
N LEU A 509 -19.94 13.47 24.13
CA LEU A 509 -18.75 12.69 23.86
C LEU A 509 -17.75 12.93 25.00
N GLU A 510 -17.81 12.13 26.08
CA GLU A 510 -16.79 12.18 27.14
C GLU A 510 -15.39 12.18 26.51
N ALA A 511 -14.63 13.23 26.84
CA ALA A 511 -13.24 13.34 26.40
C ALA A 511 -12.42 12.25 27.11
N GLU A 512 -12.02 11.21 26.39
CA GLU A 512 -10.89 10.39 26.83
C GLU A 512 -9.69 11.32 26.96
N GLU A 513 -9.06 11.38 28.15
CA GLU A 513 -7.81 12.10 28.35
C GLU A 513 -6.78 11.62 27.34
N VAL A 514 -6.42 12.48 26.40
CA VAL A 514 -5.35 12.22 25.44
C VAL A 514 -4.04 12.30 26.20
N LYS A 515 -3.47 11.19 26.62
CA LYS A 515 -2.08 11.13 27.05
C LYS A 515 -1.20 11.59 25.89
N GLU A 516 -0.63 12.79 26.01
CA GLU A 516 0.37 13.27 25.05
C GLU A 516 1.65 12.44 25.17
N GLU A 517 1.78 11.39 24.38
CA GLU A 517 3.05 10.71 24.20
C GLU A 517 3.91 11.56 23.23
N ARG A 518 4.90 12.25 23.78
CA ARG A 518 5.89 13.00 23.01
C ARG A 518 7.06 12.09 22.65
N GLY A 519 7.54 12.16 21.43
CA GLY A 519 8.71 11.43 20.97
C GLY A 519 8.89 11.50 19.45
N GLU A 520 10.08 11.16 19.00
CA GLU A 520 10.42 11.12 17.56
C GLU A 520 10.32 9.69 17.03
N ILE A 521 9.73 9.51 15.86
CA ILE A 521 9.71 8.21 15.20
C ILE A 521 11.06 7.94 14.55
N ILE A 522 11.82 7.00 15.12
CA ILE A 522 13.18 6.68 14.68
C ILE A 522 13.23 6.32 13.20
N PHE A 523 12.25 5.56 12.70
CA PHE A 523 12.19 5.17 11.29
C PHE A 523 12.04 6.37 10.33
N VAL A 524 11.30 7.42 10.74
CA VAL A 524 11.19 8.65 9.96
C VAL A 524 12.56 9.32 9.84
N GLN A 525 13.27 9.42 10.96
CA GLN A 525 14.58 10.06 11.01
C GLN A 525 15.61 9.29 10.18
N ILE A 526 15.59 7.96 10.24
CA ILE A 526 16.44 7.10 9.41
C ILE A 526 16.10 7.30 7.93
N GLY A 527 14.82 7.23 7.57
CA GLY A 527 14.38 7.39 6.18
C GLY A 527 14.75 8.75 5.59
N LEU A 528 14.51 9.84 6.33
CA LEU A 528 14.90 11.18 5.91
C LEU A 528 16.42 11.33 5.76
N SER A 529 17.20 10.69 6.65
CA SER A 529 18.66 10.71 6.56
C SER A 529 19.14 10.03 5.28
N ILE A 530 18.56 8.89 4.92
CA ILE A 530 18.91 8.16 3.69
C ILE A 530 18.52 8.97 2.45
N LEU A 531 17.26 9.47 2.39
CA LEU A 531 16.75 10.23 1.25
C LEU A 531 17.50 11.53 0.97
N SER A 532 18.00 12.19 2.02
CA SER A 532 18.76 13.44 1.89
C SER A 532 20.25 13.24 1.65
N GLY A 533 20.71 12.02 1.32
CA GLY A 533 22.12 11.71 1.24
C GLY A 533 22.84 11.99 2.57
N PHE A 534 22.13 11.71 3.68
CA PHE A 534 22.58 11.84 5.06
C PHE A 534 22.69 13.27 5.63
N ILE A 535 22.40 14.30 4.87
CA ILE A 535 22.37 15.70 5.36
C ILE A 535 21.39 15.82 6.53
N PHE A 536 20.26 15.12 6.47
CA PHE A 536 19.26 15.12 7.53
C PHE A 536 19.76 14.50 8.85
N GLY A 537 20.80 13.68 8.83
CA GLY A 537 21.43 13.16 10.04
C GLY A 537 21.93 14.26 10.99
N PHE A 538 22.42 15.37 10.44
CA PHE A 538 22.82 16.54 11.22
C PHE A 538 21.61 17.27 11.82
N ILE A 539 20.51 17.39 11.05
CA ILE A 539 19.23 17.95 11.54
C ILE A 539 18.69 17.07 12.66
N TRP A 540 18.69 15.75 12.48
CA TRP A 540 18.25 14.81 13.50
C TRP A 540 19.06 14.92 14.79
N LEU A 541 20.38 15.03 14.72
CA LEU A 541 21.21 15.27 15.90
C LEU A 541 20.81 16.56 16.60
N GLY A 542 20.57 17.63 15.83
CA GLY A 542 20.07 18.91 16.38
C GLY A 542 18.73 18.78 17.09
N LEU A 543 17.77 18.03 16.50
CA LEU A 543 16.47 17.77 17.11
C LEU A 543 16.58 16.95 18.40
N LEU A 544 17.41 15.90 18.40
CA LEU A 544 17.68 15.08 19.59
C LEU A 544 18.26 15.93 20.74
N LEU A 545 19.22 16.79 20.44
CA LEU A 545 19.80 17.71 21.44
C LEU A 545 18.81 18.75 21.93
N LYS A 546 17.90 19.22 21.06
CA LYS A 546 16.80 20.10 21.44
C LYS A 546 15.83 19.40 22.40
N SER A 547 15.43 18.17 22.11
CA SER A 547 14.57 17.36 22.99
C SER A 547 15.22 17.12 24.35
N LEU A 548 16.52 16.82 24.39
CA LEU A 548 17.26 16.69 25.66
C LEU A 548 17.27 17.98 26.48
N LYS A 549 17.32 19.14 25.83
CA LYS A 549 17.27 20.43 26.52
C LYS A 549 15.94 20.68 27.22
N GLU A 550 14.83 20.10 26.75
CA GLU A 550 13.53 20.17 27.45
C GLU A 550 13.56 19.45 28.80
N PHE A 551 14.30 18.34 28.91
CA PHE A 551 14.46 17.60 30.18
C PHE A 551 15.58 18.19 31.05
N MET A 552 16.59 18.79 30.44
CA MET A 552 17.78 19.30 31.09
C MET A 552 18.11 20.72 30.57
N PRO A 553 17.45 21.78 31.10
CA PRO A 553 17.62 23.15 30.61
C PRO A 553 19.08 23.63 30.62
N LYS A 554 19.90 23.15 31.55
CA LYS A 554 21.33 23.48 31.66
C LYS A 554 22.24 22.71 30.69
N PHE A 555 21.69 21.76 29.88
CA PHE A 555 22.45 20.98 28.93
C PHE A 555 22.91 21.85 27.75
N LYS A 556 24.24 21.98 27.58
CA LYS A 556 24.82 22.77 26.49
C LYS A 556 24.78 21.96 25.19
N ALA A 557 23.78 22.18 24.35
CA ALA A 557 23.55 21.41 23.13
C ALA A 557 24.42 21.85 21.94
N VAL A 558 24.77 23.14 21.85
CA VAL A 558 25.45 23.72 20.69
C VAL A 558 26.89 23.19 20.53
N ALA A 559 27.66 23.16 21.60
CA ALA A 559 29.06 22.69 21.53
C ALA A 559 29.17 21.20 21.17
N PRO A 560 28.38 20.26 21.77
CA PRO A 560 28.34 18.87 21.31
C PRO A 560 27.93 18.72 19.85
N PHE A 561 26.95 19.50 19.39
CA PHE A 561 26.51 19.48 18.00
C PHE A 561 27.63 19.85 17.04
N LEU A 562 28.26 21.01 17.24
CA LEU A 562 29.35 21.50 16.37
C LEU A 562 30.58 20.57 16.38
N LEU A 563 30.96 20.09 17.55
CA LEU A 563 32.13 19.20 17.68
C LEU A 563 31.84 17.81 17.08
N SER A 564 30.64 17.30 17.20
CA SER A 564 30.26 16.03 16.55
C SER A 564 30.26 16.12 15.02
N CYS A 565 30.04 17.31 14.47
CA CYS A 565 30.07 17.56 13.03
C CYS A 565 31.49 17.79 12.48
N LEU A 566 32.40 18.34 13.28
CA LEU A 566 33.69 18.85 12.79
C LEU A 566 34.91 17.99 13.19
N VAL A 567 34.84 17.26 14.30
CA VAL A 567 36.00 16.55 14.84
C VAL A 567 35.76 15.04 14.84
N PRO A 568 36.56 14.26 14.06
CA PRO A 568 36.54 12.80 14.13
C PRO A 568 36.81 12.31 15.56
N PHE A 569 36.14 11.22 15.96
CA PHE A 569 36.18 10.64 17.31
C PHE A 569 35.57 11.48 18.45
N ALA A 570 35.42 12.79 18.31
CA ALA A 570 34.65 13.58 19.27
C ALA A 570 33.18 13.10 19.35
N SER A 571 32.64 12.57 18.27
CA SER A 571 31.32 11.97 18.18
C SER A 571 31.10 10.85 19.21
N VAL A 572 32.13 9.99 19.45
CA VAL A 572 32.08 8.92 20.46
C VAL A 572 31.92 9.49 21.85
N TYR A 573 32.77 10.46 22.20
CA TYR A 573 32.74 11.11 23.50
C TYR A 573 31.35 11.76 23.75
N PHE A 574 30.83 12.51 22.77
CA PHE A 574 29.54 13.19 22.91
C PHE A 574 28.36 12.22 22.90
N ALA A 575 28.37 11.16 22.08
CA ALA A 575 27.35 10.14 22.11
C ALA A 575 27.28 9.43 23.48
N LEU A 576 28.43 9.11 24.07
CA LEU A 576 28.49 8.52 25.40
C LEU A 576 28.06 9.51 26.50
N LYS A 577 28.40 10.80 26.35
CA LYS A 577 27.95 11.86 27.27
C LYS A 577 26.43 12.03 27.20
N ILE A 578 25.84 12.08 26.00
CA ILE A 578 24.39 12.13 25.80
C ILE A 578 23.73 10.92 26.44
N ARG A 579 24.25 9.70 26.18
CA ARG A 579 23.77 8.47 26.82
C ARG A 579 23.74 8.58 28.34
N LYS A 580 24.85 9.03 28.94
CA LYS A 580 24.97 9.21 30.39
C LYS A 580 23.90 10.17 30.93
N SER A 581 23.74 11.31 30.29
CA SER A 581 22.72 12.31 30.66
C SER A 581 21.28 11.77 30.58
N ILE A 582 20.98 10.96 29.55
CA ILE A 582 19.66 10.29 29.44
C ILE A 582 19.45 9.32 30.60
N THR A 583 20.47 8.52 30.93
CA THR A 583 20.36 7.53 32.00
C THR A 583 20.19 8.17 33.36
N GLU A 584 21.00 9.21 33.68
CA GLU A 584 20.90 9.96 34.93
C GLU A 584 19.52 10.62 35.09
N LYS A 585 18.99 11.20 33.98
CA LYS A 585 17.68 11.83 34.03
C LYS A 585 16.54 10.82 34.20
N ALA A 586 16.65 9.63 33.62
CA ALA A 586 15.69 8.55 33.84
C ALA A 586 15.67 8.08 35.30
N GLU A 587 16.85 7.96 35.93
CA GLU A 587 16.99 7.61 37.34
C GLU A 587 16.38 8.68 38.26
N GLU A 588 16.59 9.98 37.96
CA GLU A 588 15.92 11.08 38.66
C GLU A 588 14.38 11.02 38.58
N LEU A 589 13.84 10.50 37.46
CA LEU A 589 12.41 10.29 37.26
C LEU A 589 11.90 8.94 37.80
N GLY A 590 12.73 8.22 38.56
CA GLY A 590 12.35 6.96 39.22
C GLY A 590 12.29 5.74 38.30
N SER A 591 12.93 5.78 37.13
CA SER A 591 12.91 4.70 36.15
C SER A 591 14.32 4.41 35.59
N ALA A 592 14.54 3.19 35.08
CA ALA A 592 15.82 2.79 34.50
C ALA A 592 15.72 2.64 32.97
N VAL A 593 16.54 3.38 32.23
CA VAL A 593 16.69 3.28 30.79
C VAL A 593 18.00 2.57 30.45
N LYS A 594 17.90 1.31 29.96
CA LYS A 594 19.06 0.54 29.53
C LYS A 594 19.42 0.85 28.07
N MET A 595 20.61 1.37 27.84
CA MET A 595 21.17 1.60 26.49
C MET A 595 22.52 0.93 26.37
N ASN A 596 22.77 0.22 25.27
CA ASN A 596 24.01 -0.52 25.06
C ASN A 596 25.18 0.45 24.80
N LYS A 597 26.06 0.61 25.79
CA LYS A 597 27.23 1.51 25.73
C LYS A 597 28.19 1.13 24.61
N ALA A 598 28.45 -0.17 24.41
CA ALA A 598 29.38 -0.65 23.40
C ALA A 598 28.84 -0.40 21.97
N ALA A 599 27.55 -0.70 21.76
CA ALA A 599 26.94 -0.44 20.46
C ALA A 599 26.93 1.04 20.08
N ILE A 600 26.66 1.93 21.04
CA ILE A 600 26.71 3.39 20.82
C ILE A 600 28.15 3.84 20.55
N ALA A 601 29.13 3.37 21.31
CA ALA A 601 30.52 3.74 21.11
C ALA A 601 31.05 3.29 19.75
N VAL A 602 30.84 2.03 19.39
CA VAL A 602 31.33 1.46 18.13
C VAL A 602 30.65 2.12 16.92
N SER A 603 29.33 2.30 16.97
CA SER A 603 28.61 2.94 15.86
C SER A 603 28.88 4.45 15.73
N SER A 604 29.41 5.09 16.75
CA SER A 604 29.83 6.51 16.70
C SER A 604 31.28 6.71 16.27
N LEU A 605 32.09 5.64 16.18
CA LEU A 605 33.54 5.71 15.87
C LEU A 605 33.81 6.21 14.44
N ILE A 606 32.90 5.93 13.53
CA ILE A 606 33.11 6.16 12.09
C ILE A 606 32.19 7.29 11.63
N PHE A 607 32.55 8.52 11.98
CA PHE A 607 31.99 9.72 11.38
C PHE A 607 32.96 10.18 10.27
N PRO A 608 32.59 10.18 9.00
CA PRO A 608 31.28 10.29 8.35
C PRO A 608 30.80 9.09 7.54
N ILE A 609 31.20 7.86 7.80
CA ILE A 609 30.66 6.69 7.12
C ILE A 609 29.30 6.33 7.75
N LEU A 610 28.37 6.91 7.25
CA LEU A 610 27.02 7.31 7.58
C LEU A 610 26.00 6.26 8.03
N PRO A 611 25.91 5.03 7.48
CA PRO A 611 24.90 4.08 7.95
C PRO A 611 25.11 3.61 9.39
N ILE A 612 26.37 3.50 9.82
CA ILE A 612 26.71 2.99 11.15
C ILE A 612 26.42 4.03 12.24
N ASN A 613 26.64 5.32 11.96
CA ASN A 613 26.32 6.39 12.91
C ASN A 613 24.80 6.52 13.16
N MET A 614 23.96 6.15 12.19
CA MET A 614 22.53 6.12 12.37
C MET A 614 22.08 5.15 13.46
N ILE A 615 22.84 4.07 13.72
CA ILE A 615 22.58 3.13 14.82
C ILE A 615 22.76 3.84 16.15
N ALA A 616 23.84 4.61 16.34
CA ALA A 616 24.04 5.40 17.56
C ALA A 616 22.93 6.42 17.76
N MET A 617 22.54 7.14 16.70
CA MET A 617 21.47 8.12 16.72
C MET A 617 20.12 7.48 17.08
N ALA A 618 19.81 6.31 16.50
CA ALA A 618 18.59 5.56 16.78
C ALA A 618 18.53 5.09 18.25
N LEU A 619 19.65 4.61 18.80
CA LEU A 619 19.74 4.18 20.20
C LEU A 619 19.58 5.36 21.17
N LEU A 620 20.21 6.50 20.88
CA LEU A 620 20.08 7.71 21.68
C LEU A 620 18.65 8.28 21.62
N GLN A 621 18.05 8.33 20.43
CA GLN A 621 16.66 8.75 20.24
C GLN A 621 15.68 7.84 20.97
N SER A 622 15.92 6.52 20.94
CA SER A 622 15.11 5.58 21.73
C SER A 622 15.17 5.87 23.23
N GLY A 623 16.33 6.27 23.72
CA GLY A 623 16.50 6.70 25.11
C GLY A 623 15.71 7.97 25.45
N VAL A 624 15.77 8.98 24.56
CA VAL A 624 14.99 10.23 24.72
C VAL A 624 13.50 9.96 24.67
N ASN A 625 13.06 9.11 23.74
CA ASN A 625 11.64 8.73 23.65
C ASN A 625 11.14 8.07 24.94
N LYS A 626 11.99 7.27 25.61
CA LYS A 626 11.66 6.70 26.93
C LYS A 626 11.56 7.73 28.03
N LEU A 627 12.35 8.82 27.99
CA LEU A 627 12.18 9.91 28.94
C LEU A 627 10.82 10.60 28.79
N TYR A 628 10.32 10.77 27.57
CA TYR A 628 8.97 11.27 27.32
C TYR A 628 7.89 10.30 27.85
N GLU A 629 8.08 8.99 27.67
CA GLU A 629 7.18 7.98 28.26
C GLU A 629 7.09 8.09 29.79
N ILE A 630 8.25 8.18 30.46
CA ILE A 630 8.33 8.26 31.92
C ILE A 630 7.69 9.56 32.44
N ARG A 631 7.84 10.67 31.71
CA ARG A 631 7.25 11.96 32.09
C ARG A 631 5.74 12.01 31.88
N GLY A 632 5.19 11.21 30.94
CA GLY A 632 3.76 11.12 30.64
C GLY A 632 2.98 10.18 31.56
N ASN A 633 3.68 9.34 32.33
CA ASN A 633 3.13 8.50 33.39
C ASN A 633 3.26 9.20 34.75
#